data_d92e5b3ab49410643cf2fd9e00f5a523
#
_entry.id   d92e5b3ab49410643cf2fd9e00f5a523
#
_cell.length_a   1.000
_cell.length_b   1.000
_cell.length_c   1.000
_cell.angle_alpha   90.00
_cell.angle_beta   90.00
_cell.angle_gamma   90.00
#
_symmetry.space_group_name_H-M   'P 1'
#
loop_
_entity.id
_entity.type
_entity.pdbx_description
1 polymer ?
#
loop_
_entity_poly.entity_id
_entity_poly.type
_entity_poly.pdbx_seq_one_letter_code
_entity_poly.pdbx_strand_id
1 'polypeptide(L)'
;GFKPEVWEATLQEVQKGYLEGPLSLSDVESSFDEFVLVRRFPVPQSDKVRLCDDFKRSHTNRATSFGQRVTLPTHHTLIGAWRRLNRNGEVPDFQIFKGDHETAYRQVATHPDHARFQLICIAGPDGRPAIFRHRALSFGASSSVTSYCRVSQCIVHLLRILFGVAAMSFIDDYWAIERGASAGSAFDCWIFLNEIIGFREKI
;
A
#
# COMPACT_ATOMS: atom_id res chain seq x y z
N GLY A 1 -1.56 -26.36 -9.35
CA GLY A 1 -0.26 -27.04 -9.33
C GLY A 1 0.87 -26.09 -9.02
N PHE A 2 2.05 -26.62 -8.78
CA PHE A 2 3.27 -25.86 -8.52
C PHE A 2 3.62 -24.92 -9.68
N LYS A 3 4.02 -23.70 -9.35
CA LYS A 3 4.48 -22.67 -10.28
C LYS A 3 5.78 -22.08 -9.75
N PRO A 4 6.93 -22.35 -10.37
CA PRO A 4 8.23 -21.87 -9.88
C PRO A 4 8.27 -20.35 -9.69
N GLU A 5 7.74 -19.59 -10.63
CA GLU A 5 7.73 -18.13 -10.58
C GLU A 5 6.93 -17.58 -9.38
N VAL A 6 5.86 -18.25 -8.98
CA VAL A 6 5.07 -17.86 -7.79
C VAL A 6 5.82 -18.19 -6.51
N TRP A 7 6.46 -19.36 -6.49
CA TRP A 7 7.26 -19.82 -5.36
C TRP A 7 8.44 -18.90 -5.09
N GLU A 8 9.26 -18.65 -6.10
CA GLU A 8 10.44 -17.80 -5.99
C GLU A 8 10.08 -16.37 -5.57
N ALA A 9 9.10 -15.77 -6.21
CA ALA A 9 8.64 -14.44 -5.84
C ALA A 9 8.04 -14.39 -4.42
N THR A 10 7.41 -15.47 -3.95
CA THR A 10 6.93 -15.55 -2.57
C THR A 10 8.08 -15.64 -1.57
N LEU A 11 9.13 -16.42 -1.88
CA LEU A 11 10.33 -16.49 -1.04
C LEU A 11 11.09 -15.16 -0.98
N GLN A 12 11.12 -14.40 -2.08
CA GLN A 12 11.66 -13.05 -2.07
C GLN A 12 10.89 -12.12 -1.12
N GLU A 13 9.56 -12.24 -1.05
CA GLU A 13 8.77 -11.49 -0.07
C GLU A 13 9.05 -11.93 1.38
N VAL A 14 9.36 -13.21 1.61
CA VAL A 14 9.83 -13.70 2.93
C VAL A 14 11.18 -13.08 3.30
N GLN A 15 12.15 -13.09 2.38
CA GLN A 15 13.47 -12.49 2.58
C GLN A 15 13.38 -10.98 2.90
N LYS A 16 12.43 -10.29 2.29
CA LYS A 16 12.15 -8.86 2.56
C LYS A 16 11.38 -8.63 3.87
N GLY A 17 10.97 -9.67 4.57
CA GLY A 17 10.21 -9.59 5.82
C GLY A 17 8.72 -9.25 5.64
N TYR A 18 8.19 -9.26 4.42
CA TYR A 18 6.77 -8.99 4.14
C TYR A 18 5.88 -10.19 4.44
N LEU A 19 6.46 -11.39 4.36
CA LEU A 19 5.84 -12.66 4.68
C LEU A 19 6.66 -13.42 5.71
N GLU A 20 6.01 -14.34 6.39
CA GLU A 20 6.60 -15.38 7.24
C GLU A 20 6.21 -16.74 6.71
N GLY A 21 7.13 -17.69 6.69
CA GLY A 21 6.92 -19.05 6.23
C GLY A 21 8.09 -19.59 5.42
N PRO A 22 7.94 -20.79 4.82
CA PRO A 22 6.71 -21.58 4.78
C PRO A 22 6.35 -22.16 6.17
N LEU A 23 5.06 -22.15 6.50
CA LEU A 23 4.48 -22.75 7.68
C LEU A 23 3.79 -24.06 7.29
N SER A 24 3.81 -25.05 8.19
CA SER A 24 2.99 -26.24 8.04
C SER A 24 1.54 -25.96 8.47
N LEU A 25 0.61 -26.82 8.07
CA LEU A 25 -0.78 -26.70 8.53
C LEU A 25 -0.87 -26.85 10.05
N SER A 26 -0.09 -27.75 10.66
CA SER A 26 -0.03 -27.93 12.11
C SER A 26 0.47 -26.69 12.85
N ASP A 27 1.41 -25.93 12.29
CA ASP A 27 1.87 -24.66 12.89
C ASP A 27 0.74 -23.62 12.89
N VAL A 28 -0.06 -23.58 11.82
CA VAL A 28 -1.19 -22.66 11.72
C VAL A 28 -2.31 -23.06 12.69
N GLU A 29 -2.66 -24.35 12.73
CA GLU A 29 -3.69 -24.90 13.63
C GLU A 29 -3.32 -24.74 15.11
N SER A 30 -2.03 -24.80 15.43
CA SER A 30 -1.55 -24.53 16.80
C SER A 30 -1.59 -23.03 17.16
N SER A 31 -1.57 -22.16 16.17
CA SER A 31 -1.54 -20.70 16.37
C SER A 31 -2.93 -20.05 16.32
N PHE A 32 -3.89 -20.68 15.65
CA PHE A 32 -5.22 -20.10 15.41
C PHE A 32 -6.31 -21.17 15.46
N ASP A 33 -7.31 -20.99 16.31
CA ASP A 33 -8.50 -21.83 16.36
C ASP A 33 -9.33 -21.76 15.06
N GLU A 34 -9.36 -20.55 14.47
CA GLU A 34 -10.04 -20.28 13.20
C GLU A 34 -9.15 -19.43 12.30
N PHE A 35 -9.05 -19.81 11.03
CA PHE A 35 -8.25 -19.06 10.05
C PHE A 35 -8.80 -19.21 8.63
N VAL A 36 -8.34 -18.34 7.74
CA VAL A 36 -8.70 -18.34 6.32
C VAL A 36 -7.46 -18.47 5.46
N LEU A 37 -7.43 -19.49 4.60
CA LEU A 37 -6.39 -19.62 3.58
C LEU A 37 -6.82 -18.94 2.29
N VAL A 38 -5.97 -18.03 1.84
CA VAL A 38 -6.16 -17.23 0.63
C VAL A 38 -5.29 -17.82 -0.49
N ARG A 39 -5.85 -18.02 -1.66
CA ARG A 39 -5.09 -18.48 -2.82
C ARG A 39 -4.26 -17.32 -3.38
N ARG A 40 -2.97 -17.59 -3.64
CA ARG A 40 -2.10 -16.68 -4.40
C ARG A 40 -1.98 -17.14 -5.86
N PHE A 41 -1.98 -16.21 -6.78
CA PHE A 41 -1.82 -16.49 -8.21
C PHE A 41 -1.05 -15.39 -8.94
N PRO A 42 -0.35 -15.73 -10.04
CA PRO A 42 0.35 -14.76 -10.84
C PRO A 42 -0.60 -14.05 -11.80
N VAL A 43 -0.40 -12.74 -11.97
CA VAL A 43 -1.03 -11.91 -13.01
C VAL A 43 0.09 -11.41 -13.93
N PRO A 44 0.14 -11.86 -15.19
CA PRO A 44 1.11 -11.38 -16.16
C PRO A 44 0.92 -9.89 -16.42
N GLN A 45 2.02 -9.15 -16.43
CA GLN A 45 2.12 -7.78 -16.93
C GLN A 45 3.14 -7.76 -18.09
N SER A 46 3.24 -6.66 -18.82
CA SER A 46 4.10 -6.56 -20.02
C SER A 46 5.56 -6.97 -19.77
N ASP A 47 6.09 -6.66 -18.60
CA ASP A 47 7.52 -6.78 -18.24
C ASP A 47 7.78 -7.62 -16.98
N LYS A 48 6.73 -7.99 -16.24
CA LYS A 48 6.84 -8.72 -14.96
C LYS A 48 5.58 -9.50 -14.61
N VAL A 49 5.74 -10.41 -13.66
CA VAL A 49 4.64 -11.12 -13.03
C VAL A 49 4.30 -10.45 -11.71
N ARG A 50 3.05 -10.00 -11.55
CA ARG A 50 2.55 -9.52 -10.27
C ARG A 50 1.84 -10.63 -9.53
N LEU A 51 2.19 -10.84 -8.27
CA LEU A 51 1.46 -11.78 -7.41
C LEU A 51 0.22 -11.09 -6.84
N CYS A 52 -0.91 -11.79 -6.93
CA CYS A 52 -2.19 -11.35 -6.37
C CYS A 52 -2.75 -12.40 -5.43
N ASP A 53 -3.29 -11.93 -4.31
CA ASP A 53 -3.93 -12.77 -3.30
C ASP A 53 -5.45 -12.65 -3.44
N ASP A 54 -6.15 -13.79 -3.59
CA ASP A 54 -7.58 -13.83 -3.93
C ASP A 54 -8.48 -13.72 -2.68
N PHE A 55 -8.41 -12.58 -2.02
CA PHE A 55 -9.27 -12.25 -0.87
C PHE A 55 -10.76 -12.14 -1.23
N LYS A 56 -11.08 -12.04 -2.52
CA LYS A 56 -12.47 -12.08 -2.99
C LYS A 56 -13.03 -13.49 -2.92
N ARG A 57 -12.29 -14.49 -3.42
CA ARG A 57 -12.71 -15.90 -3.43
C ARG A 57 -12.76 -16.50 -2.03
N SER A 58 -11.84 -16.08 -1.14
CA SER A 58 -11.85 -16.49 0.26
C SER A 58 -12.97 -15.84 1.08
N HIS A 59 -13.77 -14.98 0.46
CA HIS A 59 -14.82 -14.18 1.08
C HIS A 59 -14.35 -13.18 2.14
N THR A 60 -13.07 -13.06 2.41
CA THR A 60 -12.50 -12.12 3.39
C THR A 60 -12.88 -10.67 3.07
N ASN A 61 -12.79 -10.26 1.80
CA ASN A 61 -13.20 -8.91 1.38
C ASN A 61 -14.70 -8.66 1.61
N ARG A 62 -15.55 -9.68 1.49
CA ARG A 62 -16.99 -9.57 1.74
C ARG A 62 -17.32 -9.49 3.22
N ALA A 63 -16.54 -10.17 4.06
CA ALA A 63 -16.69 -10.15 5.51
C ALA A 63 -16.08 -8.90 6.16
N THR A 64 -15.28 -8.11 5.41
CA THR A 64 -14.64 -6.90 5.92
C THR A 64 -15.65 -5.75 5.94
N SER A 65 -15.80 -5.12 7.10
CA SER A 65 -16.57 -3.88 7.27
C SER A 65 -15.64 -2.70 7.55
N PHE A 66 -16.04 -1.51 7.12
CA PHE A 66 -15.25 -0.29 7.29
C PHE A 66 -16.03 0.72 8.12
N GLY A 67 -15.46 1.15 9.25
CA GLY A 67 -16.04 2.20 10.10
C GLY A 67 -15.94 3.61 9.50
N GLN A 68 -15.12 3.78 8.46
CA GLN A 68 -14.89 5.07 7.79
C GLN A 68 -14.87 4.90 6.28
N ARG A 69 -15.46 5.86 5.58
CA ARG A 69 -15.38 5.96 4.13
C ARG A 69 -14.09 6.68 3.73
N VAL A 70 -13.30 6.08 2.85
CA VAL A 70 -12.16 6.75 2.23
C VAL A 70 -12.67 7.67 1.13
N THR A 71 -12.27 8.93 1.19
CA THR A 71 -12.53 9.90 0.12
C THR A 71 -11.21 10.23 -0.56
N LEU A 72 -11.12 9.95 -1.85
CA LEU A 72 -9.94 10.25 -2.65
C LEU A 72 -10.11 11.58 -3.39
N PRO A 73 -9.02 12.34 -3.61
CA PRO A 73 -9.07 13.56 -4.40
C PRO A 73 -9.42 13.22 -5.86
N THR A 74 -10.09 14.16 -6.50
CA THR A 74 -10.49 14.08 -7.91
C THR A 74 -9.82 15.19 -8.70
N HIS A 75 -10.00 15.20 -10.03
CA HIS A 75 -9.58 16.31 -10.88
C HIS A 75 -10.19 17.67 -10.43
N HIS A 76 -11.41 17.65 -9.89
CA HIS A 76 -12.03 18.86 -9.32
C HIS A 76 -11.27 19.37 -8.09
N THR A 77 -10.70 18.48 -7.29
CA THR A 77 -9.84 18.85 -6.14
C THR A 77 -8.58 19.57 -6.64
N LEU A 78 -7.94 19.05 -7.69
CA LEU A 78 -6.78 19.66 -8.33
C LEU A 78 -7.11 21.05 -8.89
N ILE A 79 -8.19 21.17 -9.68
CA ILE A 79 -8.63 22.43 -10.26
C ILE A 79 -8.99 23.43 -9.16
N GLY A 80 -9.63 22.95 -8.08
CA GLY A 80 -9.97 23.81 -6.91
C GLY A 80 -8.74 24.34 -6.21
N ALA A 81 -7.71 23.50 -6.01
CA ALA A 81 -6.42 23.92 -5.44
C ALA A 81 -5.72 24.97 -6.33
N TRP A 82 -5.64 24.70 -7.64
CA TRP A 82 -5.07 25.64 -8.60
C TRP A 82 -5.80 27.00 -8.59
N ARG A 83 -7.15 27.00 -8.67
CA ARG A 83 -7.94 28.24 -8.58
C ARG A 83 -7.71 29.02 -7.31
N ARG A 84 -7.52 28.33 -6.18
CA ARG A 84 -7.29 28.95 -4.89
C ARG A 84 -5.90 29.62 -4.80
N LEU A 85 -4.89 29.00 -5.39
CA LEU A 85 -3.54 29.55 -5.50
C LEU A 85 -3.48 30.74 -6.49
N ASN A 86 -4.31 30.69 -7.54
CA ASN A 86 -4.35 31.72 -8.59
C ASN A 86 -5.46 32.76 -8.38
N ARG A 87 -5.86 33.04 -7.14
CA ARG A 87 -6.98 33.91 -6.81
C ARG A 87 -6.83 35.34 -7.35
N ASN A 88 -5.60 35.85 -7.41
CA ASN A 88 -5.31 37.21 -7.83
C ASN A 88 -4.85 37.29 -9.30
N GLY A 89 -4.80 36.18 -10.03
CA GLY A 89 -4.32 36.14 -11.41
C GLY A 89 -2.82 36.42 -11.58
N GLU A 90 -2.07 36.53 -10.50
CA GLU A 90 -0.69 36.99 -10.46
C GLU A 90 0.37 35.88 -10.50
N VAL A 91 -0.03 34.61 -10.54
CA VAL A 91 0.92 33.49 -10.44
C VAL A 91 1.11 32.86 -11.81
N PRO A 92 2.17 33.24 -12.52
CA PRO A 92 2.44 32.77 -13.87
C PRO A 92 3.04 31.37 -13.93
N ASP A 93 3.63 30.88 -12.80
CA ASP A 93 4.39 29.64 -12.78
C ASP A 93 3.90 28.71 -11.65
N PHE A 94 3.26 27.61 -12.03
CA PHE A 94 2.89 26.52 -11.14
C PHE A 94 3.62 25.25 -11.54
N GLN A 95 4.10 24.56 -10.54
CA GLN A 95 4.69 23.24 -10.69
C GLN A 95 3.90 22.22 -9.89
N ILE A 96 3.87 21.00 -10.40
CA ILE A 96 3.30 19.85 -9.69
C ILE A 96 4.46 18.92 -9.38
N PHE A 97 4.72 18.67 -8.10
CA PHE A 97 5.56 17.55 -7.76
C PHE A 97 4.70 16.29 -7.63
N LYS A 98 5.31 15.14 -7.90
CA LYS A 98 4.75 13.82 -7.66
C LYS A 98 5.72 13.01 -6.83
N GLY A 99 5.20 12.31 -5.82
CA GLY A 99 5.92 11.34 -5.00
C GLY A 99 5.21 10.00 -5.00
N ASP A 100 5.97 8.93 -4.88
CA ASP A 100 5.46 7.54 -4.81
C ASP A 100 6.20 6.80 -3.69
N HIS A 101 5.51 5.93 -2.95
CA HIS A 101 6.15 5.09 -1.94
C HIS A 101 6.65 3.78 -2.55
N GLU A 102 7.87 3.40 -2.21
CA GLU A 102 8.41 2.10 -2.57
C GLU A 102 7.56 0.99 -1.93
N THR A 103 6.92 0.16 -2.77
CA THR A 103 6.11 -0.98 -2.29
C THR A 103 5.03 -0.62 -1.26
N ALA A 104 4.51 0.58 -1.30
CA ALA A 104 3.52 1.25 -0.43
C ALA A 104 2.87 0.38 0.68
N TYR A 105 2.01 -0.57 0.33
CA TYR A 105 1.32 -1.44 1.30
C TYR A 105 2.28 -2.27 2.15
N ARG A 106 3.43 -2.67 1.60
CA ARG A 106 4.42 -3.48 2.30
C ARG A 106 5.17 -2.75 3.41
N GLN A 107 5.03 -1.43 3.47
CA GLN A 107 5.61 -0.62 4.55
C GLN A 107 4.70 -0.50 5.77
N VAL A 108 3.46 -0.98 5.69
CA VAL A 108 2.50 -0.95 6.80
C VAL A 108 2.29 -2.35 7.34
N ALA A 109 2.54 -2.55 8.65
CA ALA A 109 2.40 -3.84 9.29
C ALA A 109 0.93 -4.29 9.38
N THR A 110 0.70 -5.59 9.29
CA THR A 110 -0.60 -6.20 9.60
C THR A 110 -0.76 -6.32 11.11
N HIS A 111 -1.93 -5.95 11.63
CA HIS A 111 -2.23 -6.12 13.05
C HIS A 111 -2.27 -7.60 13.44
N PRO A 112 -1.69 -8.02 14.59
CA PRO A 112 -1.63 -9.42 14.99
C PRO A 112 -2.99 -10.13 15.01
N ASP A 113 -4.04 -9.48 15.49
CA ASP A 113 -5.39 -10.06 15.56
C ASP A 113 -5.99 -10.36 14.17
N HIS A 114 -5.46 -9.72 13.12
CA HIS A 114 -5.88 -9.95 11.74
C HIS A 114 -5.02 -11.00 11.02
N ALA A 115 -3.95 -11.50 11.65
CA ALA A 115 -3.01 -12.44 11.03
C ALA A 115 -3.69 -13.71 10.52
N ARG A 116 -4.69 -14.24 11.25
CA ARG A 116 -5.49 -15.41 10.87
C ARG A 116 -6.27 -15.25 9.56
N PHE A 117 -6.51 -14.02 9.12
CA PHE A 117 -7.19 -13.70 7.84
C PHE A 117 -6.21 -13.33 6.73
N GLN A 118 -4.91 -13.38 7.01
CA GLN A 118 -3.83 -12.93 6.12
C GLN A 118 -2.87 -14.09 5.77
N LEU A 119 -3.40 -15.31 5.73
CA LEU A 119 -2.65 -16.51 5.37
C LEU A 119 -2.83 -16.82 3.90
N ILE A 120 -1.75 -16.96 3.16
CA ILE A 120 -1.77 -17.39 1.76
C ILE A 120 -1.30 -18.83 1.65
N CYS A 121 -1.87 -19.55 0.69
CA CYS A 121 -1.51 -20.92 0.41
C CYS A 121 -1.14 -21.08 -1.07
N ILE A 122 0.03 -21.68 -1.32
CA ILE A 122 0.53 -22.03 -2.66
C ILE A 122 1.00 -23.47 -2.68
N ALA A 123 1.15 -24.04 -3.86
CA ALA A 123 1.78 -25.35 -4.01
C ALA A 123 3.31 -25.20 -3.84
N GLY A 124 3.88 -26.02 -2.97
CA GLY A 124 5.33 -26.14 -2.82
C GLY A 124 5.98 -26.98 -3.92
N PRO A 125 7.35 -27.03 -3.96
CA PRO A 125 8.10 -27.81 -4.94
C PRO A 125 7.84 -29.32 -4.87
N ASP A 126 7.48 -29.80 -3.69
CA ASP A 126 7.12 -31.21 -3.44
C ASP A 126 5.65 -31.52 -3.74
N GLY A 127 4.90 -30.54 -4.29
CA GLY A 127 3.47 -30.64 -4.59
C GLY A 127 2.56 -30.48 -3.38
N ARG A 128 3.11 -30.31 -2.16
CA ARG A 128 2.33 -30.10 -0.94
C ARG A 128 1.96 -28.62 -0.77
N PRO A 129 0.85 -28.31 -0.05
CA PRO A 129 0.52 -26.96 0.31
C PRO A 129 1.59 -26.33 1.23
N ALA A 130 2.04 -25.14 0.90
CA ALA A 130 2.87 -24.31 1.73
C ALA A 130 2.11 -23.03 2.11
N ILE A 131 2.09 -22.72 3.39
CA ILE A 131 1.34 -21.58 3.94
C ILE A 131 2.32 -20.48 4.32
N PHE A 132 1.93 -19.25 4.01
CA PHE A 132 2.71 -18.06 4.42
C PHE A 132 1.77 -17.05 5.06
N ARG A 133 2.26 -16.35 6.07
CA ARG A 133 1.53 -15.32 6.81
C ARG A 133 2.01 -13.93 6.38
N HIS A 134 1.11 -13.04 6.02
CA HIS A 134 1.43 -11.65 5.78
C HIS A 134 1.83 -10.93 7.08
N ARG A 135 3.00 -10.31 7.09
CA ARG A 135 3.47 -9.39 8.14
C ARG A 135 3.17 -7.94 7.80
N ALA A 136 3.02 -7.65 6.52
CA ALA A 136 2.64 -6.34 5.99
C ALA A 136 1.32 -6.42 5.23
N LEU A 137 0.69 -5.28 4.96
CA LEU A 137 -0.55 -5.21 4.20
C LEU A 137 -0.42 -5.91 2.84
N SER A 138 -1.40 -6.74 2.50
CA SER A 138 -1.41 -7.56 1.30
C SER A 138 -2.05 -6.84 0.11
N PHE A 139 -1.60 -7.15 -1.11
CA PHE A 139 -2.32 -6.80 -2.32
C PHE A 139 -3.53 -7.71 -2.50
N GLY A 140 -4.70 -7.12 -2.82
CA GLY A 140 -5.94 -7.84 -3.04
C GLY A 140 -6.93 -7.76 -1.87
N ALA A 141 -6.48 -7.44 -0.65
CA ALA A 141 -7.38 -7.18 0.48
C ALA A 141 -7.93 -5.74 0.41
N SER A 142 -9.25 -5.59 0.48
CA SER A 142 -9.91 -4.27 0.54
C SER A 142 -9.54 -3.48 1.80
N SER A 143 -9.27 -4.18 2.91
CA SER A 143 -8.76 -3.58 4.14
C SER A 143 -7.40 -2.93 3.97
N SER A 144 -6.52 -3.46 3.12
CA SER A 144 -5.20 -2.90 2.85
C SER A 144 -5.31 -1.51 2.23
N VAL A 145 -6.20 -1.33 1.25
CA VAL A 145 -6.45 -0.03 0.62
C VAL A 145 -6.89 0.99 1.65
N THR A 146 -7.89 0.65 2.47
CA THR A 146 -8.43 1.55 3.49
C THR A 146 -7.39 1.89 4.56
N SER A 147 -6.63 0.90 5.03
CA SER A 147 -5.58 1.12 6.04
C SER A 147 -4.47 2.01 5.50
N TYR A 148 -4.01 1.75 4.28
CA TYR A 148 -2.99 2.58 3.66
C TYR A 148 -3.48 4.01 3.38
N CYS A 149 -4.72 4.19 2.92
CA CYS A 149 -5.28 5.53 2.72
C CYS A 149 -5.33 6.35 4.02
N ARG A 150 -5.50 5.72 5.18
CA ARG A 150 -5.39 6.42 6.47
C ARG A 150 -3.98 6.94 6.72
N VAL A 151 -2.96 6.13 6.41
CA VAL A 151 -1.56 6.53 6.52
C VAL A 151 -1.26 7.66 5.56
N SER A 152 -1.62 7.52 4.28
CA SER A 152 -1.36 8.57 3.29
C SER A 152 -2.08 9.88 3.60
N GLN A 153 -3.31 9.82 4.11
CA GLN A 153 -4.03 11.01 4.57
C GLN A 153 -3.39 11.66 5.79
N CYS A 154 -2.82 10.86 6.72
CA CYS A 154 -2.05 11.40 7.84
C CYS A 154 -0.81 12.14 7.36
N ILE A 155 -0.03 11.56 6.44
CA ILE A 155 1.15 12.20 5.83
C ILE A 155 0.76 13.52 5.15
N VAL A 156 -0.28 13.50 4.33
CA VAL A 156 -0.81 14.70 3.66
C VAL A 156 -1.24 15.76 4.68
N HIS A 157 -1.87 15.36 5.78
CA HIS A 157 -2.28 16.29 6.85
C HIS A 157 -1.06 16.92 7.52
N LEU A 158 -0.04 16.12 7.85
CA LEU A 158 1.21 16.64 8.44
C LEU A 158 1.94 17.60 7.49
N LEU A 159 2.02 17.29 6.19
CA LEU A 159 2.58 18.19 5.19
C LEU A 159 1.88 19.56 5.17
N ARG A 160 0.56 19.56 5.30
CA ARG A 160 -0.23 20.80 5.32
C ARG A 160 -0.02 21.62 6.58
N ILE A 161 -0.04 20.99 7.76
CA ILE A 161 0.01 21.72 9.04
C ILE A 161 1.43 22.10 9.45
N LEU A 162 2.44 21.28 9.14
CA LEU A 162 3.83 21.56 9.54
C LEU A 162 4.57 22.43 8.52
N PHE A 163 4.31 22.22 7.24
CA PHE A 163 5.08 22.84 6.17
C PHE A 163 4.26 23.76 5.25
N GLY A 164 2.94 23.82 5.42
CA GLY A 164 2.06 24.60 4.57
C GLY A 164 1.90 24.04 3.14
N VAL A 165 2.41 22.85 2.85
CA VAL A 165 2.36 22.22 1.53
C VAL A 165 0.95 21.75 1.21
N ALA A 166 0.37 22.18 0.09
CA ALA A 166 -0.98 21.79 -0.33
C ALA A 166 -1.00 20.38 -0.97
N ALA A 167 -0.40 19.42 -0.26
CA ALA A 167 -0.29 18.06 -0.72
C ALA A 167 -1.64 17.32 -0.75
N MET A 168 -1.74 16.35 -1.64
CA MET A 168 -2.85 15.42 -1.79
C MET A 168 -2.31 14.02 -2.07
N SER A 169 -3.11 12.98 -1.79
CA SER A 169 -2.74 11.60 -2.12
C SER A 169 -3.91 10.87 -2.77
N PHE A 170 -3.62 10.14 -3.82
CA PHE A 170 -4.52 9.16 -4.41
C PHE A 170 -3.92 7.77 -4.14
N ILE A 171 -4.37 7.15 -3.04
CA ILE A 171 -3.80 5.93 -2.47
C ILE A 171 -2.32 6.16 -2.13
N ASP A 172 -1.40 5.66 -2.96
CA ASP A 172 0.06 5.71 -2.82
C ASP A 172 0.75 6.80 -3.66
N ASP A 173 0.01 7.41 -4.58
CA ASP A 173 0.48 8.56 -5.37
C ASP A 173 0.29 9.88 -4.59
N TYR A 174 1.38 10.54 -4.23
CA TYR A 174 1.37 11.88 -3.60
C TYR A 174 1.63 12.95 -4.64
N TRP A 175 0.98 14.08 -4.50
CA TRP A 175 1.19 15.23 -5.35
C TRP A 175 0.78 16.52 -4.68
N ALA A 176 1.39 17.62 -5.08
CA ALA A 176 0.97 18.97 -4.69
C ALA A 176 1.13 19.91 -5.88
N ILE A 177 0.32 20.96 -5.89
CA ILE A 177 0.51 22.12 -6.75
C ILE A 177 1.17 23.21 -5.90
N GLU A 178 2.30 23.70 -6.37
CA GLU A 178 3.07 24.74 -5.70
C GLU A 178 3.47 25.84 -6.69
N ARG A 179 3.84 27.01 -6.15
CA ARG A 179 4.49 28.04 -6.95
C ARG A 179 5.87 27.54 -7.37
N GLY A 180 6.34 27.89 -8.57
CA GLY A 180 7.63 27.44 -9.07
C GLY A 180 8.79 27.68 -8.09
N ALA A 181 8.78 28.83 -7.43
CA ALA A 181 9.81 29.16 -6.43
C ALA A 181 9.79 28.28 -5.16
N SER A 182 8.66 27.64 -4.82
CA SER A 182 8.50 26.79 -3.62
C SER A 182 8.39 25.31 -3.93
N ALA A 183 8.25 24.92 -5.18
CA ALA A 183 7.98 23.54 -5.57
C ALA A 183 9.09 22.56 -5.14
N GLY A 184 10.36 22.96 -5.26
CA GLY A 184 11.50 22.15 -4.81
C GLY A 184 11.48 21.93 -3.30
N SER A 185 11.33 22.99 -2.51
CA SER A 185 11.27 22.89 -1.05
C SER A 185 10.05 22.12 -0.56
N ALA A 186 8.92 22.19 -1.26
CA ALA A 186 7.74 21.40 -0.93
C ALA A 186 7.96 19.90 -1.16
N PHE A 187 8.69 19.54 -2.21
CA PHE A 187 9.10 18.17 -2.45
C PHE A 187 10.10 17.68 -1.39
N ASP A 188 11.09 18.51 -1.03
CA ASP A 188 12.04 18.19 0.04
C ASP A 188 11.35 17.98 1.39
N CYS A 189 10.31 18.76 1.71
CA CYS A 189 9.48 18.54 2.89
C CYS A 189 8.77 17.17 2.86
N TRP A 190 8.32 16.72 1.70
CA TRP A 190 7.71 15.41 1.56
C TRP A 190 8.74 14.29 1.80
N ILE A 191 9.94 14.37 1.21
CA ILE A 191 11.06 13.45 1.46
C ILE A 191 11.40 13.43 2.96
N PHE A 192 11.68 14.60 3.54
CA PHE A 192 12.07 14.73 4.94
C PHE A 192 11.03 14.13 5.91
N LEU A 193 9.74 14.38 5.66
CA LEU A 193 8.69 13.79 6.49
C LEU A 193 8.68 12.26 6.41
N ASN A 194 8.83 11.71 5.21
CA ASN A 194 8.90 10.26 5.01
C ASN A 194 10.10 9.64 5.72
N GLU A 195 11.28 10.25 5.65
CA GLU A 195 12.46 9.81 6.40
C GLU A 195 12.20 9.76 7.91
N ILE A 196 11.61 10.82 8.48
CA ILE A 196 11.31 10.89 9.93
C ILE A 196 10.34 9.79 10.35
N ILE A 197 9.30 9.52 9.58
CA ILE A 197 8.29 8.52 9.92
C ILE A 197 8.66 7.11 9.46
N GLY A 198 9.81 6.94 8.79
CA GLY A 198 10.35 5.66 8.36
C GLY A 198 9.72 5.07 7.11
N PHE A 199 9.09 5.90 6.27
CA PHE A 199 8.60 5.49 4.96
C PHE A 199 9.67 5.69 3.90
N ARG A 200 9.76 4.73 2.98
CA ARG A 200 10.68 4.79 1.84
C ARG A 200 9.93 5.22 0.59
N GLU A 201 10.44 6.27 -0.03
CA GLU A 201 9.99 6.76 -1.32
C GLU A 201 10.68 6.00 -2.45
N LYS A 202 10.00 5.98 -3.58
CA LYS A 202 10.57 5.53 -4.85
C LYS A 202 11.07 6.77 -5.58
N ILE A 203 12.37 6.91 -5.62
CA ILE A 203 13.08 7.97 -6.35
C ILE A 203 13.24 7.58 -7.82
#